data_53ccbfc540c87d353a7dc9c4219bcfc9
#
_entry.id   53ccbfc540c87d353a7dc9c4219bcfc9
#
_cell.length_a   1.000
_cell.length_b   1.000
_cell.length_c   1.000
_cell.angle_alpha   90.00
_cell.angle_beta   90.00
_cell.angle_gamma   90.00
#
_symmetry.space_group_name_H-M   'P 1'
#
loop_
_entity.id
_entity.type
_entity.pdbx_description
1 polymer ?
#
loop_
_entity_poly.entity_id
_entity_poly.type
_entity_poly.pdbx_seq_one_letter_code
_entity_poly.pdbx_strand_id
1 'polypeptide(L)'
;VNHPADVVSQLTLEEKAALCTGATTWTTTAVAHALLPEIMMTDGPHGVRKTLEVTGLSSPSVPATCFPTASASACSWNPALIGAMGQAIGEEAVALGVNIVLGPGVNIKRTPLCGRNFEYFSEDPFLAGTLAVAFINGVQGEGVGTSLKHFAANNQESERFLVNAQVDDRTLREIYLPAFEMAVKQAQPWTVMCAYNRLNGVYCSENEWLLTTLLKHEWGFQGFVVSDWGAVHDRVASLAGALDLEMPGARPRRTRARVDPVPNGVLDVAV
;
A
#
# COMPACT_ATOMS: atom_id res chain seq x y z
N VAL A 1 25.97 -6.21 1.94
CA VAL A 1 24.52 -6.47 1.99
C VAL A 1 24.34 -7.92 1.57
N ASN A 2 23.78 -8.75 2.44
CA ASN A 2 23.51 -10.15 2.11
C ASN A 2 22.50 -10.22 0.95
N HIS A 3 22.68 -11.18 0.04
CA HIS A 3 21.72 -11.38 -1.04
C HIS A 3 20.36 -11.80 -0.42
N PRO A 4 19.20 -11.31 -0.88
CA PRO A 4 17.90 -11.66 -0.31
C PRO A 4 17.66 -13.17 -0.18
N ALA A 5 18.07 -13.97 -1.17
CA ALA A 5 17.96 -15.43 -1.12
C ALA A 5 18.75 -16.06 0.05
N ASP A 6 19.93 -15.49 0.38
CA ASP A 6 20.74 -15.99 1.50
C ASP A 6 20.05 -15.70 2.84
N VAL A 7 19.39 -14.55 2.96
CA VAL A 7 18.60 -14.21 4.15
C VAL A 7 17.41 -15.16 4.29
N VAL A 8 16.63 -15.33 3.22
CA VAL A 8 15.45 -16.21 3.19
C VAL A 8 15.81 -17.65 3.52
N SER A 9 16.98 -18.15 3.07
CA SER A 9 17.44 -19.51 3.36
C SER A 9 17.71 -19.78 4.85
N GLN A 10 17.94 -18.73 5.65
CA GLN A 10 18.19 -18.81 7.08
C GLN A 10 16.92 -18.76 7.94
N LEU A 11 15.78 -18.44 7.34
CA LEU A 11 14.51 -18.29 8.03
C LEU A 11 13.79 -19.63 8.17
N THR A 12 13.18 -19.87 9.34
CA THR A 12 12.23 -20.96 9.51
C THR A 12 10.94 -20.67 8.76
N LEU A 13 10.09 -21.68 8.57
CA LEU A 13 8.79 -21.51 7.92
C LEU A 13 7.88 -20.55 8.72
N GLU A 14 7.92 -20.65 10.05
CA GLU A 14 7.16 -19.77 10.95
C GLU A 14 7.62 -18.30 10.83
N GLU A 15 8.93 -18.06 10.71
CA GLU A 15 9.46 -16.71 10.51
C GLU A 15 9.07 -16.15 9.13
N LYS A 16 9.13 -16.96 8.09
CA LYS A 16 8.64 -16.59 6.75
C LYS A 16 7.15 -16.22 6.79
N ALA A 17 6.33 -17.04 7.45
CA ALA A 17 4.91 -16.77 7.66
C ALA A 17 4.67 -15.48 8.46
N ALA A 18 5.48 -15.24 9.50
CA ALA A 18 5.39 -14.01 10.28
C ALA A 18 5.76 -12.76 9.49
N LEU A 19 6.67 -12.85 8.52
CA LEU A 19 7.01 -11.74 7.63
C LEU A 19 5.89 -11.39 6.63
N CYS A 20 5.01 -12.33 6.31
CA CYS A 20 3.85 -12.08 5.46
C CYS A 20 2.68 -11.40 6.20
N THR A 21 2.82 -11.04 7.48
CA THR A 21 1.77 -10.42 8.27
C THR A 21 2.34 -9.38 9.24
N GLY A 22 1.57 -8.35 9.55
CA GLY A 22 1.98 -7.33 10.51
C GLY A 22 2.13 -7.90 11.93
N ALA A 23 3.14 -7.46 12.66
CA ALA A 23 3.33 -7.75 14.08
C ALA A 23 2.38 -6.90 14.95
N THR A 24 2.20 -5.65 14.58
CA THR A 24 1.30 -4.71 15.25
C THR A 24 0.34 -4.06 14.24
N THR A 25 -0.37 -3.02 14.65
CA THR A 25 -1.17 -2.22 13.71
C THR A 25 -0.31 -1.54 12.65
N TRP A 26 0.95 -1.21 12.96
CA TRP A 26 1.79 -0.34 12.15
C TRP A 26 3.17 -0.91 11.82
N THR A 27 3.55 -2.06 12.37
CA THR A 27 4.89 -2.62 12.18
C THR A 27 4.86 -4.05 11.67
N THR A 28 5.91 -4.41 10.92
CA THR A 28 6.21 -5.78 10.53
C THR A 28 6.95 -6.53 11.65
N THR A 29 7.15 -7.83 11.48
CA THR A 29 7.93 -8.65 12.40
C THR A 29 9.43 -8.45 12.16
N ALA A 30 10.21 -8.27 13.25
CA ALA A 30 11.65 -8.29 13.17
C ALA A 30 12.16 -9.73 13.32
N VAL A 31 13.24 -10.10 12.60
CA VAL A 31 13.93 -11.39 12.77
C VAL A 31 15.41 -11.10 13.05
N ALA A 32 15.75 -11.04 14.34
CA ALA A 32 17.04 -10.51 14.80
C ALA A 32 18.26 -11.31 14.30
N HIS A 33 18.19 -12.66 14.28
CA HIS A 33 19.31 -13.48 13.82
C HIS A 33 19.59 -13.35 12.33
N ALA A 34 18.57 -12.97 11.55
CA ALA A 34 18.69 -12.69 10.12
C ALA A 34 18.96 -11.20 9.83
N LEU A 35 19.15 -10.36 10.86
CA LEU A 35 19.35 -8.91 10.77
C LEU A 35 18.21 -8.19 10.04
N LEU A 36 16.98 -8.72 10.10
CA LEU A 36 15.80 -8.07 9.57
C LEU A 36 15.15 -7.21 10.67
N PRO A 37 15.19 -5.87 10.54
CA PRO A 37 14.52 -4.99 11.48
C PRO A 37 13.00 -5.00 11.26
N GLU A 38 12.24 -4.54 12.24
CA GLU A 38 10.85 -4.16 11.99
C GLU A 38 10.78 -2.96 11.04
N ILE A 39 9.72 -2.91 10.25
CA ILE A 39 9.41 -1.79 9.38
C ILE A 39 8.19 -1.08 9.94
N MET A 40 8.34 0.21 10.27
CA MET A 40 7.25 1.09 10.70
C MET A 40 6.57 1.68 9.48
N MET A 41 5.27 1.45 9.35
CA MET A 41 4.40 2.09 8.35
C MET A 41 3.45 3.03 9.05
N THR A 42 3.08 4.15 8.40
CA THR A 42 2.12 5.08 8.99
C THR A 42 1.33 5.81 7.91
N ASP A 43 0.10 6.21 8.24
CA ASP A 43 -0.65 7.15 7.43
C ASP A 43 0.13 8.45 7.25
N GLY A 44 -0.18 9.20 6.20
CA GLY A 44 0.42 10.52 6.06
C GLY A 44 0.63 11.04 4.64
N PRO A 45 -0.30 10.84 3.68
CA PRO A 45 -0.15 11.45 2.36
C PRO A 45 -0.19 12.99 2.40
N HIS A 46 -0.65 13.57 3.51
CA HIS A 46 -0.73 15.03 3.72
C HIS A 46 -0.02 15.48 5.02
N GLY A 47 0.97 14.71 5.46
CA GLY A 47 1.71 14.90 6.70
C GLY A 47 1.73 13.63 7.53
N VAL A 48 2.87 13.34 8.14
CA VAL A 48 3.09 12.07 8.85
C VAL A 48 2.11 11.93 10.01
N ARG A 49 1.38 10.81 10.06
CA ARG A 49 0.46 10.48 11.15
C ARG A 49 0.97 9.28 11.93
N LYS A 50 2.06 9.47 12.67
CA LYS A 50 2.57 8.44 13.57
C LYS A 50 1.77 8.46 14.88
N THR A 51 1.13 7.33 15.20
CA THR A 51 0.39 7.18 16.47
C THR A 51 1.36 7.02 17.65
N LEU A 52 0.97 7.52 18.83
CA LEU A 52 1.75 7.35 20.07
C LEU A 52 1.86 5.89 20.49
N GLU A 53 0.83 5.10 20.18
CA GLU A 53 0.80 3.66 20.44
C GLU A 53 0.82 2.90 19.12
N VAL A 54 1.59 1.84 19.06
CA VAL A 54 1.67 0.95 17.87
C VAL A 54 0.44 0.05 17.72
N THR A 55 -0.46 0.07 18.71
CA THR A 55 -1.69 -0.73 18.70
C THR A 55 -2.92 0.17 18.60
N GLY A 56 -3.77 -0.11 17.60
CA GLY A 56 -5.03 0.61 17.38
C GLY A 56 -4.90 1.78 16.39
N LEU A 57 -6.02 2.04 15.70
CA LEU A 57 -6.12 3.09 14.67
C LEU A 57 -6.49 4.46 15.26
N SER A 58 -7.02 4.50 16.50
CA SER A 58 -7.59 5.69 17.13
C SER A 58 -6.66 6.33 18.17
N SER A 59 -5.43 5.85 18.31
CA SER A 59 -4.46 6.47 19.23
C SER A 59 -4.12 7.89 18.77
N PRO A 60 -3.90 8.84 19.71
CA PRO A 60 -3.38 10.15 19.39
C PRO A 60 -2.08 10.06 18.60
N SER A 61 -1.84 11.03 17.74
CA SER A 61 -0.64 11.08 16.91
C SER A 61 0.42 12.02 17.50
N VAL A 62 1.66 11.74 17.17
CA VAL A 62 2.76 12.69 17.36
C VAL A 62 2.45 13.94 16.53
N PRO A 63 2.72 15.17 17.03
CA PRO A 63 2.62 16.37 16.22
C PRO A 63 3.52 16.29 14.98
N ALA A 64 2.97 16.67 13.83
CA ALA A 64 3.67 16.75 12.55
C ALA A 64 3.07 17.85 11.69
N THR A 65 3.74 18.24 10.62
CA THR A 65 3.24 19.25 9.69
C THR A 65 2.00 18.76 8.96
N CYS A 66 0.95 19.57 8.96
CA CYS A 66 -0.27 19.32 8.19
C CYS A 66 -0.15 20.06 6.85
N PHE A 67 0.07 19.30 5.78
CA PHE A 67 0.09 19.82 4.42
C PHE A 67 -1.33 19.91 3.84
N PRO A 68 -1.54 20.71 2.77
CA PRO A 68 -2.81 20.71 2.04
C PRO A 68 -3.19 19.32 1.53
N THR A 69 -4.48 19.01 1.52
CA THR A 69 -4.97 17.75 0.96
C THR A 69 -4.58 17.58 -0.50
N ALA A 70 -4.59 16.35 -1.02
CA ALA A 70 -4.27 16.09 -2.42
C ALA A 70 -5.19 16.88 -3.38
N SER A 71 -6.47 17.02 -3.03
CA SER A 71 -7.40 17.85 -3.80
C SER A 71 -6.95 19.31 -3.92
N ALA A 72 -6.41 19.89 -2.83
CA ALA A 72 -5.95 21.27 -2.82
C ALA A 72 -4.58 21.42 -3.49
N SER A 73 -3.63 20.53 -3.15
CA SER A 73 -2.27 20.58 -3.72
C SER A 73 -2.25 20.32 -5.22
N ALA A 74 -3.13 19.43 -5.72
CA ALA A 74 -3.27 19.16 -7.15
C ALA A 74 -3.76 20.38 -7.97
N CYS A 75 -4.49 21.33 -7.37
CA CYS A 75 -4.89 22.56 -8.02
C CYS A 75 -3.70 23.45 -8.41
N SER A 76 -2.52 23.21 -7.86
CA SER A 76 -1.30 23.90 -8.27
C SER A 76 -0.82 23.53 -9.68
N TRP A 77 -1.14 22.33 -10.16
CA TRP A 77 -0.62 21.74 -11.40
C TRP A 77 0.91 21.77 -11.48
N ASN A 78 1.57 21.78 -10.33
CA ASN A 78 3.01 21.97 -10.22
C ASN A 78 3.70 20.73 -9.62
N PRO A 79 4.27 19.82 -10.44
CA PRO A 79 4.98 18.64 -9.95
C PRO A 79 6.16 18.97 -9.04
N ALA A 80 6.87 20.08 -9.29
CA ALA A 80 8.00 20.47 -8.43
C ALA A 80 7.55 20.83 -7.02
N LEU A 81 6.39 21.51 -6.86
CA LEU A 81 5.81 21.78 -5.56
C LEU A 81 5.40 20.49 -4.83
N ILE A 82 4.79 19.54 -5.56
CA ILE A 82 4.40 18.25 -4.98
C ILE A 82 5.64 17.42 -4.57
N GLY A 83 6.70 17.48 -5.36
CA GLY A 83 7.98 16.86 -5.02
C GLY A 83 8.60 17.46 -3.74
N ALA A 84 8.61 18.79 -3.63
CA ALA A 84 9.09 19.48 -2.42
C ALA A 84 8.25 19.15 -1.18
N MET A 85 6.92 19.03 -1.34
CA MET A 85 6.02 18.56 -0.27
C MET A 85 6.34 17.12 0.13
N GLY A 86 6.56 16.24 -0.84
CA GLY A 86 7.00 14.87 -0.61
C GLY A 86 8.33 14.79 0.14
N GLN A 87 9.31 15.62 -0.25
CA GLN A 87 10.59 15.71 0.44
C GLN A 87 10.42 16.12 1.91
N ALA A 88 9.66 17.17 2.20
CA ALA A 88 9.42 17.63 3.57
C ALA A 88 8.72 16.55 4.42
N ILE A 89 7.78 15.80 3.85
CA ILE A 89 7.15 14.65 4.52
C ILE A 89 8.17 13.55 4.79
N GLY A 90 9.07 13.28 3.85
CA GLY A 90 10.16 12.31 4.00
C GLY A 90 11.12 12.68 5.14
N GLU A 91 11.55 13.94 5.20
CA GLU A 91 12.40 14.47 6.27
C GLU A 91 11.74 14.31 7.66
N GLU A 92 10.45 14.64 7.80
CA GLU A 92 9.71 14.41 9.05
C GLU A 92 9.56 12.92 9.36
N ALA A 93 9.33 12.08 8.36
CA ALA A 93 9.21 10.63 8.53
C ALA A 93 10.53 10.03 9.07
N VAL A 94 11.68 10.44 8.53
CA VAL A 94 13.00 10.05 9.05
C VAL A 94 13.15 10.46 10.51
N ALA A 95 12.86 11.73 10.83
CA ALA A 95 12.96 12.26 12.19
C ALA A 95 12.06 11.53 13.19
N LEU A 96 10.93 10.99 12.72
CA LEU A 96 9.98 10.22 13.53
C LEU A 96 10.25 8.71 13.53
N GLY A 97 11.27 8.22 12.81
CA GLY A 97 11.59 6.80 12.71
C GLY A 97 10.50 6.02 11.95
N VAL A 98 9.93 6.61 10.92
CA VAL A 98 8.97 5.97 9.99
C VAL A 98 9.71 5.49 8.75
N ASN A 99 9.49 4.25 8.35
CA ASN A 99 10.16 3.65 7.20
C ASN A 99 9.34 3.76 5.91
N ILE A 100 7.99 3.70 6.02
CA ILE A 100 7.08 3.79 4.87
C ILE A 100 5.90 4.70 5.20
N VAL A 101 5.66 5.68 4.34
CA VAL A 101 4.47 6.54 4.36
C VAL A 101 3.39 5.94 3.46
N LEU A 102 2.17 5.76 3.99
CA LEU A 102 1.03 5.17 3.28
C LEU A 102 0.36 6.22 2.37
N GLY A 103 0.97 6.42 1.24
CA GLY A 103 0.57 7.35 0.18
C GLY A 103 1.57 7.35 -0.97
N PRO A 104 1.25 8.06 -2.07
CA PRO A 104 0.05 8.86 -2.29
C PRO A 104 -1.17 8.04 -2.70
N GLY A 105 -2.37 8.61 -2.55
CA GLY A 105 -3.60 8.08 -3.12
C GLY A 105 -3.83 8.62 -4.54
N VAL A 106 -4.13 7.73 -5.50
CA VAL A 106 -4.27 8.11 -6.93
C VAL A 106 -5.57 7.62 -7.58
N ASN A 107 -6.53 7.15 -6.80
CA ASN A 107 -7.81 6.75 -7.36
C ASN A 107 -8.52 7.94 -8.05
N ILE A 108 -9.23 7.65 -9.14
CA ILE A 108 -9.89 8.68 -9.95
C ILE A 108 -11.12 9.21 -9.24
N LYS A 109 -11.29 10.52 -9.20
CA LYS A 109 -12.46 11.20 -8.65
C LYS A 109 -13.65 11.11 -9.62
N ARG A 110 -14.32 9.95 -9.64
CA ARG A 110 -15.47 9.68 -10.51
C ARG A 110 -16.71 10.51 -10.18
N THR A 111 -16.90 10.78 -8.90
CA THR A 111 -18.07 11.47 -8.37
C THR A 111 -17.67 12.33 -7.18
N PRO A 112 -18.29 13.48 -6.96
CA PRO A 112 -18.02 14.30 -5.78
C PRO A 112 -18.46 13.62 -4.48
N LEU A 113 -19.25 12.55 -4.53
CA LEU A 113 -19.80 11.87 -3.36
C LEU A 113 -18.85 10.84 -2.72
N CYS A 114 -17.70 10.54 -3.33
CA CYS A 114 -16.72 9.65 -2.70
C CYS A 114 -16.09 10.30 -1.47
N GLY A 115 -16.23 9.66 -0.31
CA GLY A 115 -15.76 10.19 0.98
C GLY A 115 -14.24 10.39 1.09
N ARG A 116 -13.45 9.81 0.16
CA ARG A 116 -11.98 9.93 0.14
C ARG A 116 -11.44 10.79 -0.98
N ASN A 117 -12.30 11.58 -1.66
CA ASN A 117 -11.85 12.50 -2.70
C ASN A 117 -10.80 13.52 -2.22
N PHE A 118 -10.78 13.85 -0.94
CA PHE A 118 -9.80 14.78 -0.36
C PHE A 118 -8.37 14.27 -0.50
N GLU A 119 -8.15 12.94 -0.44
CA GLU A 119 -6.81 12.34 -0.48
C GLU A 119 -6.35 11.92 -1.88
N TYR A 120 -7.20 12.07 -2.89
CA TYR A 120 -6.88 11.76 -4.28
C TYR A 120 -6.59 13.03 -5.07
N PHE A 121 -5.63 12.97 -6.01
CA PHE A 121 -5.19 14.16 -6.75
C PHE A 121 -6.23 14.67 -7.74
N SER A 122 -6.72 13.83 -8.66
CA SER A 122 -7.50 14.30 -9.80
C SER A 122 -8.52 13.28 -10.31
N GLU A 123 -9.46 13.76 -11.13
CA GLU A 123 -10.28 12.94 -12.03
C GLU A 123 -9.50 12.55 -13.30
N ASP A 124 -8.49 13.36 -13.67
CA ASP A 124 -7.60 13.10 -14.80
C ASP A 124 -6.48 12.14 -14.39
N PRO A 125 -6.38 10.94 -15.01
CA PRO A 125 -5.36 9.96 -14.67
C PRO A 125 -3.94 10.44 -14.99
N PHE A 126 -3.74 11.28 -16.02
CA PHE A 126 -2.42 11.79 -16.36
C PHE A 126 -1.92 12.79 -15.31
N LEU A 127 -2.75 13.74 -14.88
CA LEU A 127 -2.41 14.67 -13.81
C LEU A 127 -2.15 13.92 -12.50
N ALA A 128 -3.03 12.98 -12.14
CA ALA A 128 -2.87 12.17 -10.93
C ALA A 128 -1.54 11.38 -10.94
N GLY A 129 -1.20 10.74 -12.04
CA GLY A 129 0.04 10.00 -12.20
C GLY A 129 1.28 10.90 -12.15
N THR A 130 1.25 12.04 -12.84
CA THR A 130 2.36 13.01 -12.85
C THR A 130 2.68 13.54 -11.45
N LEU A 131 1.65 13.91 -10.69
CA LEU A 131 1.82 14.40 -9.32
C LEU A 131 2.23 13.28 -8.37
N ALA A 132 1.73 12.06 -8.56
CA ALA A 132 2.13 10.90 -7.77
C ALA A 132 3.62 10.56 -7.95
N VAL A 133 4.12 10.58 -9.20
CA VAL A 133 5.55 10.38 -9.48
C VAL A 133 6.41 11.40 -8.74
N ALA A 134 6.02 12.68 -8.78
CA ALA A 134 6.74 13.74 -8.09
C ALA A 134 6.74 13.54 -6.55
N PHE A 135 5.59 13.19 -5.97
CA PHE A 135 5.45 12.92 -4.55
C PHE A 135 6.33 11.73 -4.12
N ILE A 136 6.24 10.60 -4.83
CA ILE A 136 7.00 9.38 -4.54
C ILE A 136 8.50 9.67 -4.57
N ASN A 137 8.97 10.33 -5.62
CA ASN A 137 10.39 10.69 -5.76
C ASN A 137 10.85 11.62 -4.63
N GLY A 138 10.02 12.57 -4.20
CA GLY A 138 10.31 13.46 -3.08
C GLY A 138 10.48 12.68 -1.77
N VAL A 139 9.51 11.84 -1.39
CA VAL A 139 9.57 11.04 -0.16
C VAL A 139 10.73 10.04 -0.21
N GLN A 140 10.86 9.29 -1.31
CA GLN A 140 11.89 8.25 -1.44
C GLN A 140 13.31 8.82 -1.56
N GLY A 141 13.45 10.06 -2.01
CA GLY A 141 14.72 10.80 -2.00
C GLY A 141 15.32 10.97 -0.59
N GLU A 142 14.48 10.96 0.44
CA GLU A 142 14.90 11.03 1.85
C GLU A 142 15.14 9.63 2.48
N GLY A 143 15.07 8.55 1.69
CA GLY A 143 15.26 7.18 2.19
C GLY A 143 14.06 6.59 2.91
N VAL A 144 12.88 7.15 2.70
CA VAL A 144 11.59 6.65 3.23
C VAL A 144 10.77 6.07 2.09
N GLY A 145 10.22 4.87 2.26
CA GLY A 145 9.36 4.26 1.26
C GLY A 145 7.98 4.91 1.17
N THR A 146 7.34 4.71 0.03
CA THR A 146 5.95 5.09 -0.20
C THR A 146 5.09 3.86 -0.42
N SER A 147 3.79 3.97 -0.13
CA SER A 147 2.79 2.95 -0.47
C SER A 147 1.72 3.57 -1.37
N LEU A 148 1.86 3.36 -2.67
CA LEU A 148 0.93 3.86 -3.67
C LEU A 148 -0.44 3.18 -3.52
N LYS A 149 -1.53 3.97 -3.39
CA LYS A 149 -2.84 3.44 -2.99
C LYS A 149 -4.03 4.09 -3.70
N HIS A 150 -5.19 3.44 -3.76
CA HIS A 150 -5.53 2.06 -3.37
C HIS A 150 -5.73 1.23 -4.64
N PHE A 151 -4.96 0.21 -4.85
CA PHE A 151 -4.90 -0.58 -6.09
C PHE A 151 -5.89 -1.73 -6.05
N ALA A 152 -7.02 -1.69 -6.83
CA ALA A 152 -7.39 -0.63 -7.75
C ALA A 152 -8.91 -0.36 -7.68
N ALA A 153 -9.33 0.71 -8.36
CA ALA A 153 -10.74 1.08 -8.55
C ALA A 153 -11.52 1.33 -7.25
N ASN A 154 -10.86 1.82 -6.19
CA ASN A 154 -11.52 2.26 -4.96
C ASN A 154 -12.08 3.70 -5.14
N ASN A 155 -13.19 3.82 -5.88
CA ASN A 155 -13.77 5.10 -6.28
C ASN A 155 -15.06 5.44 -5.54
N GLN A 156 -15.43 4.64 -4.54
CA GLN A 156 -16.52 4.89 -3.60
C GLN A 156 -16.19 4.29 -2.24
N GLU A 157 -16.73 4.89 -1.18
CA GLU A 157 -16.54 4.43 0.19
C GLU A 157 -17.78 3.71 0.74
N SER A 158 -18.93 3.84 0.09
CA SER A 158 -20.13 3.08 0.44
C SER A 158 -19.88 1.59 0.24
N GLU A 159 -20.06 0.81 1.31
CA GLU A 159 -19.85 -0.65 1.31
C GLU A 159 -18.45 -1.07 0.80
N ARG A 160 -17.41 -0.26 1.05
CA ARG A 160 -16.06 -0.45 0.48
C ARG A 160 -15.45 -1.83 0.69
N PHE A 161 -15.82 -2.53 1.78
CA PHE A 161 -15.39 -3.90 2.08
C PHE A 161 -16.15 -4.98 1.29
N LEU A 162 -17.26 -4.63 0.63
CA LEU A 162 -18.15 -5.57 -0.03
C LEU A 162 -18.42 -5.24 -1.49
N VAL A 163 -18.25 -3.98 -1.87
CA VAL A 163 -18.55 -3.51 -3.24
C VAL A 163 -17.72 -4.24 -4.28
N ASN A 164 -18.34 -4.50 -5.41
CA ASN A 164 -17.68 -5.04 -6.59
C ASN A 164 -17.64 -3.96 -7.69
N ALA A 165 -16.47 -3.39 -7.92
CA ALA A 165 -16.24 -2.48 -9.02
C ALA A 165 -16.21 -3.28 -10.33
N GLN A 166 -17.28 -3.16 -11.12
CA GLN A 166 -17.34 -3.79 -12.44
C GLN A 166 -16.91 -2.77 -13.50
N VAL A 167 -15.78 -3.04 -14.13
CA VAL A 167 -15.15 -2.14 -15.10
C VAL A 167 -14.68 -2.98 -16.28
N ASP A 168 -15.03 -2.59 -17.51
CA ASP A 168 -14.51 -3.22 -18.70
C ASP A 168 -13.00 -2.97 -18.85
N ASP A 169 -12.32 -3.84 -19.58
CA ASP A 169 -10.85 -3.83 -19.69
C ASP A 169 -10.31 -2.52 -20.29
N ARG A 170 -10.99 -1.97 -21.30
CA ARG A 170 -10.57 -0.72 -21.90
C ARG A 170 -10.67 0.44 -20.92
N THR A 171 -11.81 0.60 -20.26
CA THR A 171 -12.02 1.65 -19.26
C THR A 171 -11.04 1.50 -18.09
N LEU A 172 -10.79 0.26 -17.67
CA LEU A 172 -9.83 -0.03 -16.61
C LEU A 172 -8.42 0.45 -17.00
N ARG A 173 -7.96 0.10 -18.20
CA ARG A 173 -6.62 0.44 -18.69
C ARG A 173 -6.44 1.89 -19.12
N GLU A 174 -7.51 2.57 -19.53
CA GLU A 174 -7.42 3.96 -20.02
C GLU A 174 -7.70 4.99 -18.91
N ILE A 175 -8.44 4.64 -17.86
CA ILE A 175 -8.90 5.58 -16.84
C ILE A 175 -8.41 5.22 -15.43
N TYR A 176 -8.64 3.98 -14.98
CA TYR A 176 -8.40 3.63 -13.57
C TYR A 176 -6.98 3.22 -13.24
N LEU A 177 -6.26 2.64 -14.20
CA LEU A 177 -4.91 2.12 -14.01
C LEU A 177 -3.78 3.08 -14.39
N PRO A 178 -3.93 4.06 -15.32
CA PRO A 178 -2.78 4.81 -15.83
C PRO A 178 -1.99 5.58 -14.76
N ALA A 179 -2.66 6.12 -13.73
CA ALA A 179 -1.94 6.81 -12.66
C ALA A 179 -1.05 5.85 -11.86
N PHE A 180 -1.50 4.63 -11.60
CA PHE A 180 -0.70 3.57 -10.97
C PHE A 180 0.44 3.12 -11.87
N GLU A 181 0.16 2.83 -13.14
CA GLU A 181 1.16 2.42 -14.12
C GLU A 181 2.28 3.43 -14.25
N MET A 182 1.93 4.71 -14.38
CA MET A 182 2.89 5.82 -14.46
C MET A 182 3.76 5.88 -13.21
N ALA A 183 3.17 5.81 -12.02
CA ALA A 183 3.88 5.85 -10.76
C ALA A 183 4.83 4.65 -10.60
N VAL A 184 4.37 3.45 -10.93
CA VAL A 184 5.21 2.24 -10.89
C VAL A 184 6.38 2.34 -11.87
N LYS A 185 6.11 2.66 -13.14
CA LYS A 185 7.15 2.67 -14.17
C LYS A 185 8.17 3.81 -14.03
N GLN A 186 7.77 4.96 -13.47
CA GLN A 186 8.62 6.15 -13.41
C GLN A 186 9.21 6.44 -12.03
N ALA A 187 8.60 5.95 -10.93
CA ALA A 187 9.07 6.24 -9.59
C ALA A 187 9.35 4.98 -8.74
N GLN A 188 8.88 3.81 -9.16
CA GLN A 188 9.08 2.54 -8.42
C GLN A 188 8.82 2.71 -6.91
N PRO A 189 7.54 2.93 -6.48
CA PRO A 189 7.22 3.00 -5.06
C PRO A 189 7.68 1.72 -4.37
N TRP A 190 8.17 1.82 -3.11
CA TRP A 190 8.61 0.63 -2.39
C TRP A 190 7.48 -0.36 -2.16
N THR A 191 6.26 0.15 -2.00
CA THR A 191 5.08 -0.70 -1.86
C THR A 191 3.89 -0.18 -2.65
N VAL A 192 2.98 -1.10 -2.97
CA VAL A 192 1.64 -0.79 -3.50
C VAL A 192 0.61 -1.37 -2.55
N MET A 193 -0.37 -0.57 -2.15
CA MET A 193 -1.45 -1.01 -1.27
C MET A 193 -2.65 -1.45 -2.09
N CYS A 194 -3.05 -2.73 -1.97
CA CYS A 194 -4.27 -3.21 -2.60
C CYS A 194 -5.53 -2.64 -1.92
N ALA A 195 -6.59 -2.43 -2.70
CA ALA A 195 -7.83 -1.85 -2.22
C ALA A 195 -8.73 -2.87 -1.49
N TYR A 196 -9.73 -2.36 -0.77
CA TYR A 196 -10.73 -3.19 -0.06
C TYR A 196 -11.69 -3.91 -0.97
N ASN A 197 -12.07 -3.27 -2.08
CA ASN A 197 -13.16 -3.71 -2.96
C ASN A 197 -12.81 -4.94 -3.80
N ARG A 198 -13.84 -5.54 -4.35
CA ARG A 198 -13.67 -6.46 -5.47
C ARG A 198 -13.49 -5.66 -6.77
N LEU A 199 -12.68 -6.20 -7.65
CA LEU A 199 -12.56 -5.77 -9.04
C LEU A 199 -13.01 -6.92 -9.94
N ASN A 200 -14.09 -6.71 -10.68
CA ASN A 200 -14.67 -7.70 -11.58
C ASN A 200 -14.92 -9.09 -10.90
N GLY A 201 -15.41 -9.04 -9.65
CA GLY A 201 -15.79 -10.23 -8.88
C GLY A 201 -14.75 -10.75 -7.89
N VAL A 202 -13.47 -10.39 -8.02
CA VAL A 202 -12.37 -10.87 -7.16
C VAL A 202 -11.89 -9.74 -6.25
N TYR A 203 -11.68 -10.01 -4.94
CA TYR A 203 -11.10 -9.02 -4.04
C TYR A 203 -9.70 -8.61 -4.52
N CYS A 204 -9.37 -7.32 -4.43
CA CYS A 204 -8.08 -6.83 -4.91
C CYS A 204 -6.90 -7.52 -4.22
N SER A 205 -7.03 -7.92 -2.95
CA SER A 205 -6.02 -8.67 -2.21
C SER A 205 -5.82 -10.12 -2.70
N GLU A 206 -6.77 -10.68 -3.45
CA GLU A 206 -6.80 -12.07 -3.93
C GLU A 206 -6.66 -12.15 -5.46
N ASN A 207 -6.51 -11.01 -6.14
CA ASN A 207 -6.60 -10.91 -7.58
C ASN A 207 -5.25 -11.13 -8.24
N GLU A 208 -4.95 -12.36 -8.62
CA GLU A 208 -3.71 -12.78 -9.30
C GLU A 208 -3.45 -11.97 -10.59
N TRP A 209 -4.50 -11.73 -11.40
CA TRP A 209 -4.33 -10.92 -12.61
C TRP A 209 -3.85 -9.51 -12.27
N LEU A 210 -4.46 -8.88 -11.23
CA LEU A 210 -4.13 -7.52 -10.83
C LEU A 210 -2.72 -7.43 -10.21
N LEU A 211 -2.39 -8.31 -9.27
CA LEU A 211 -1.18 -8.21 -8.47
C LEU A 211 0.04 -8.87 -9.13
N THR A 212 -0.17 -10.02 -9.77
CA THR A 212 0.92 -10.76 -10.41
C THR A 212 1.07 -10.36 -11.87
N THR A 213 0.04 -10.61 -12.68
CA THR A 213 0.16 -10.44 -14.14
C THR A 213 0.37 -8.98 -14.51
N LEU A 214 -0.50 -8.09 -14.04
CA LEU A 214 -0.45 -6.69 -14.40
C LEU A 214 0.67 -5.93 -13.67
N LEU A 215 0.63 -5.94 -12.32
CA LEU A 215 1.53 -5.12 -11.52
C LEU A 215 2.98 -5.61 -11.59
N LYS A 216 3.22 -6.88 -11.24
CA LYS A 216 4.58 -7.41 -11.13
C LYS A 216 5.19 -7.74 -12.50
N HIS A 217 4.44 -8.39 -13.40
CA HIS A 217 5.00 -8.83 -14.69
C HIS A 217 4.89 -7.77 -15.79
N GLU A 218 3.70 -7.22 -16.05
CA GLU A 218 3.50 -6.28 -17.15
C GLU A 218 4.14 -4.91 -16.88
N TRP A 219 4.02 -4.40 -15.65
CA TRP A 219 4.60 -3.10 -15.28
C TRP A 219 6.00 -3.18 -14.68
N GLY A 220 6.45 -4.36 -14.31
CA GLY A 220 7.79 -4.59 -13.78
C GLY A 220 7.97 -4.03 -12.35
N PHE A 221 6.94 -4.08 -11.52
CA PHE A 221 7.01 -3.63 -10.13
C PHE A 221 7.99 -4.49 -9.33
N GLN A 222 8.95 -3.86 -8.65
CA GLN A 222 10.03 -4.52 -7.92
C GLN A 222 9.84 -4.49 -6.39
N GLY A 223 8.84 -3.76 -5.90
CA GLY A 223 8.51 -3.69 -4.47
C GLY A 223 7.59 -4.81 -4.01
N PHE A 224 6.95 -4.63 -2.87
CA PHE A 224 5.98 -5.59 -2.34
C PHE A 224 4.57 -5.00 -2.24
N VAL A 225 3.56 -5.87 -2.32
CA VAL A 225 2.15 -5.50 -2.19
C VAL A 225 1.72 -5.65 -0.73
N VAL A 226 1.23 -4.57 -0.14
CA VAL A 226 0.62 -4.56 1.19
C VAL A 226 -0.90 -4.51 1.08
N SER A 227 -1.62 -5.18 1.97
CA SER A 227 -3.07 -5.02 2.05
C SER A 227 -3.44 -3.67 2.66
N ASP A 228 -4.56 -3.08 2.26
CA ASP A 228 -5.20 -2.09 3.12
C ASP A 228 -5.63 -2.74 4.44
N TRP A 229 -5.77 -1.94 5.51
CA TRP A 229 -5.93 -2.43 6.89
C TRP A 229 -7.20 -3.23 7.10
N GLY A 230 -7.06 -4.55 7.07
CA GLY A 230 -8.15 -5.50 7.19
C GLY A 230 -8.82 -5.87 5.85
N ALA A 231 -8.19 -5.60 4.71
CA ALA A 231 -8.69 -5.93 3.38
C ALA A 231 -8.63 -7.43 3.04
N VAL A 232 -7.87 -8.23 3.78
CA VAL A 232 -7.73 -9.67 3.53
C VAL A 232 -8.98 -10.42 4.02
N HIS A 233 -9.65 -11.11 3.12
CA HIS A 233 -10.80 -11.96 3.39
C HIS A 233 -10.42 -13.43 3.52
N ASP A 234 -9.60 -13.93 2.60
CA ASP A 234 -8.99 -15.25 2.63
C ASP A 234 -7.46 -15.11 2.49
N ARG A 235 -6.73 -15.53 3.53
CA ARG A 235 -5.26 -15.39 3.57
C ARG A 235 -4.58 -16.30 2.56
N VAL A 236 -5.10 -17.51 2.36
CA VAL A 236 -4.54 -18.47 1.41
C VAL A 236 -4.70 -17.94 -0.01
N ALA A 237 -5.92 -17.51 -0.36
CA ALA A 237 -6.19 -16.92 -1.67
C ALA A 237 -5.37 -15.64 -1.90
N SER A 238 -5.19 -14.80 -0.87
CA SER A 238 -4.41 -13.57 -0.98
C SER A 238 -2.93 -13.85 -1.23
N LEU A 239 -2.32 -14.81 -0.54
CA LEU A 239 -0.93 -15.21 -0.80
C LEU A 239 -0.78 -15.83 -2.19
N ALA A 240 -1.71 -16.69 -2.59
CA ALA A 240 -1.72 -17.27 -3.95
C ALA A 240 -1.90 -16.18 -5.03
N GLY A 241 -2.64 -15.12 -4.74
CA GLY A 241 -2.81 -13.94 -5.60
C GLY A 241 -1.62 -12.98 -5.61
N ALA A 242 -0.54 -13.30 -4.87
CA ALA A 242 0.68 -12.50 -4.72
C ALA A 242 0.54 -11.22 -3.87
N LEU A 243 -0.31 -11.25 -2.85
CA LEU A 243 -0.21 -10.33 -1.72
C LEU A 243 1.01 -10.71 -0.87
N ASP A 244 1.92 -9.78 -0.66
CA ASP A 244 3.16 -10.05 0.06
C ASP A 244 3.04 -9.79 1.57
N LEU A 245 2.23 -8.81 2.00
CA LEU A 245 2.08 -8.42 3.40
C LEU A 245 0.63 -8.10 3.77
N GLU A 246 0.06 -8.85 4.71
CA GLU A 246 -1.24 -8.52 5.32
C GLU A 246 -1.07 -7.53 6.47
N MET A 247 -1.80 -6.40 6.45
CA MET A 247 -1.85 -5.42 7.52
C MET A 247 -3.29 -5.16 8.00
N PRO A 248 -3.48 -4.90 9.29
CA PRO A 248 -2.60 -5.25 10.39
C PRO A 248 -2.53 -6.78 10.54
N GLY A 249 -1.56 -7.29 11.26
CA GLY A 249 -1.49 -8.72 11.57
C GLY A 249 -2.79 -9.24 12.20
N ALA A 250 -3.05 -10.51 12.02
CA ALA A 250 -4.30 -11.14 12.45
C ALA A 250 -4.58 -10.88 13.93
N ARG A 251 -5.58 -10.04 14.22
CA ARG A 251 -6.21 -10.06 15.55
C ARG A 251 -6.96 -11.38 15.68
N PRO A 252 -6.94 -12.05 16.84
CA PRO A 252 -7.83 -13.18 17.10
C PRO A 252 -9.28 -12.65 17.05
N ARG A 253 -9.89 -12.65 15.89
CA ARG A 253 -11.32 -12.37 15.73
C ARG A 253 -12.11 -13.64 16.04
N ARG A 254 -13.10 -13.51 16.89
CA ARG A 254 -14.02 -14.55 17.37
C ARG A 254 -14.90 -15.21 16.29
N THR A 255 -14.70 -14.97 15.00
CA THR A 255 -15.60 -15.49 13.96
C THR A 255 -14.84 -15.83 12.67
N ARG A 256 -14.90 -17.09 12.33
CA ARG A 256 -14.32 -17.84 11.21
C ARG A 256 -12.80 -17.92 11.28
N ALA A 257 -12.31 -19.13 11.48
CA ALA A 257 -10.90 -19.47 11.42
C ALA A 257 -10.30 -18.89 10.13
N ARG A 258 -9.52 -17.83 10.25
CA ARG A 258 -8.58 -17.46 9.20
C ARG A 258 -7.63 -18.62 9.11
N VAL A 259 -7.65 -19.30 7.99
CA VAL A 259 -6.78 -20.45 7.77
C VAL A 259 -5.35 -19.94 7.76
N ASP A 260 -4.54 -20.46 8.65
CA ASP A 260 -3.11 -20.18 8.64
C ASP A 260 -2.51 -20.79 7.36
N PRO A 261 -1.82 -20.02 6.51
CA PRO A 261 -1.24 -20.53 5.27
C PRO A 261 -0.16 -21.59 5.50
N VAL A 262 0.51 -21.58 6.65
CA VAL A 262 1.55 -22.58 6.98
C VAL A 262 1.00 -24.01 7.00
N PRO A 263 -0.10 -24.32 7.74
CA PRO A 263 -0.68 -25.66 7.74
C PRO A 263 -1.22 -26.13 6.38
N ASN A 264 -1.46 -25.21 5.44
CA ASN A 264 -2.01 -25.51 4.12
C ASN A 264 -0.95 -25.64 3.02
N GLY A 265 0.34 -25.56 3.38
CA GLY A 265 1.43 -25.71 2.40
C GLY A 265 1.56 -24.58 1.37
N VAL A 266 0.81 -23.50 1.50
CA VAL A 266 0.85 -22.39 0.54
C VAL A 266 2.21 -21.69 0.55
N LEU A 267 2.88 -21.63 1.71
CA LEU A 267 4.22 -21.05 1.84
C LEU A 267 5.33 -21.99 1.34
N ASP A 268 5.12 -23.29 1.30
CA ASP A 268 6.11 -24.25 0.78
C ASP A 268 6.38 -24.07 -0.72
N VAL A 269 5.46 -23.43 -1.44
CA VAL A 269 5.53 -23.24 -2.89
C VAL A 269 6.03 -21.83 -3.27
N ALA A 270 5.91 -20.87 -2.37
CA ALA A 270 6.16 -19.45 -2.64
C ALA A 270 7.54 -18.94 -2.21
N VAL A 271 8.39 -19.80 -1.65
CA VAL A 271 9.69 -19.41 -1.09
C VAL A 271 10.88 -20.05 -1.83
#